data_6f58efb810b98729df4fdcd689e22dde
#
_entry.id   6f58efb810b98729df4fdcd689e22dde
#
_cell.length_a   1.000
_cell.length_b   1.000
_cell.length_c   1.000
_cell.angle_alpha   90.00
_cell.angle_beta   90.00
_cell.angle_gamma   90.00
#
_symmetry.space_group_name_H-M   'P 1'
#
loop_
_entity.id
_entity.type
_entity.pdbx_description
1 polymer ?
#
loop_
_entity_poly.entity_id
_entity_poly.type
_entity_poly.pdbx_seq_one_letter_code
_entity_poly.pdbx_strand_id
1 'polypeptide(L)'
;MKSTPSLYQWVVIAPKNDNTFLQAEQMLKDKKCVGIKIHPYCHKYSIEEYGDKIFSFAQKHRAIVQIHPGKEVDSIVRFANAYPNATYIMAHLGGENYINAIKNAKYGNVYSDTSGMASMKNMIVEYAVSQIGSERILFGTDTYSAASQRGRIEFAIISQQDKENIFLHNAKKLFKL
;
A
#
# COMPACT_ATOMS: atom_id res chain seq x y z
N MET A 1 -10.05 4.14 19.53
CA MET A 1 -9.97 5.07 18.38
C MET A 1 -11.12 6.07 18.29
N LYS A 2 -12.30 5.79 18.87
CA LYS A 2 -13.39 6.79 18.89
C LYS A 2 -12.99 8.13 19.55
N SER A 3 -12.06 8.10 20.48
CA SER A 3 -11.54 9.29 21.18
C SER A 3 -10.50 10.10 20.41
N THR A 4 -10.01 9.62 19.27
CA THR A 4 -8.94 10.28 18.50
C THR A 4 -9.39 10.44 17.05
N PRO A 5 -10.02 11.57 16.71
CA PRO A 5 -10.66 11.78 15.41
C PRO A 5 -9.73 11.63 14.20
N SER A 6 -8.46 11.97 14.35
CA SER A 6 -7.45 11.92 13.27
C SER A 6 -6.82 10.53 13.03
N LEU A 7 -7.15 9.52 13.85
CA LEU A 7 -6.62 8.17 13.67
C LEU A 7 -7.55 7.30 12.86
N TYR A 8 -6.95 6.54 11.96
CA TYR A 8 -7.57 5.49 11.15
C TYR A 8 -6.85 4.17 11.39
N GLN A 9 -7.53 3.07 11.10
CA GLN A 9 -6.99 1.73 11.34
C GLN A 9 -7.03 0.86 10.10
N TRP A 10 -6.13 -0.11 10.08
CA TRP A 10 -6.14 -1.23 9.18
C TRP A 10 -6.57 -2.49 9.91
N VAL A 11 -7.37 -3.34 9.28
CA VAL A 11 -7.64 -4.67 9.81
C VAL A 11 -6.65 -5.67 9.22
N VAL A 12 -6.07 -6.51 10.08
CA VAL A 12 -5.10 -7.52 9.62
C VAL A 12 -5.83 -8.79 9.19
N ILE A 13 -5.48 -9.31 7.99
CA ILE A 13 -5.89 -10.65 7.54
C ILE A 13 -4.68 -11.58 7.56
N ALA A 14 -4.85 -12.74 8.23
CA ALA A 14 -3.96 -13.88 8.21
C ALA A 14 -4.71 -15.05 7.55
N PRO A 15 -4.43 -15.42 6.28
CA PRO A 15 -5.33 -16.26 5.48
C PRO A 15 -5.48 -17.71 5.97
N LYS A 16 -4.57 -18.16 6.84
CA LYS A 16 -4.65 -19.45 7.55
C LYS A 16 -5.66 -19.46 8.70
N ASN A 17 -6.20 -18.29 9.07
CA ASN A 17 -7.19 -18.13 10.13
C ASN A 17 -8.44 -17.42 9.59
N ASP A 18 -9.51 -18.18 9.36
CA ASP A 18 -10.75 -17.68 8.79
C ASP A 18 -11.45 -16.62 9.65
N ASN A 19 -11.24 -16.64 10.97
CA ASN A 19 -11.80 -15.62 11.86
C ASN A 19 -11.28 -14.20 11.51
N THR A 20 -10.10 -14.07 10.90
CA THR A 20 -9.58 -12.77 10.48
C THR A 20 -10.38 -12.17 9.33
N PHE A 21 -10.98 -12.98 8.47
CA PHE A 21 -11.89 -12.52 7.41
C PHE A 21 -13.23 -12.07 7.99
N LEU A 22 -13.78 -12.82 8.95
CA LEU A 22 -15.02 -12.42 9.64
C LEU A 22 -14.83 -11.08 10.38
N GLN A 23 -13.71 -10.92 11.06
CA GLN A 23 -13.35 -9.65 11.70
C GLN A 23 -13.20 -8.52 10.68
N ALA A 24 -12.55 -8.78 9.55
CA ALA A 24 -12.35 -7.78 8.50
C ALA A 24 -13.70 -7.37 7.88
N GLU A 25 -14.61 -8.30 7.64
CA GLU A 25 -15.94 -7.98 7.11
C GLU A 25 -16.75 -7.06 8.02
N GLN A 26 -16.58 -7.22 9.33
CA GLN A 26 -17.20 -6.31 10.31
C GLN A 26 -16.51 -4.95 10.38
N MET A 27 -15.16 -4.95 10.45
CA MET A 27 -14.38 -3.73 10.62
C MET A 27 -14.45 -2.82 9.40
N LEU A 28 -14.51 -3.36 8.19
CA LEU A 28 -14.62 -2.57 6.96
C LEU A 28 -15.94 -1.78 6.85
N LYS A 29 -16.93 -2.05 7.70
CA LYS A 29 -18.16 -1.24 7.82
C LYS A 29 -17.93 0.05 8.62
N ASP A 30 -16.87 0.12 9.42
CA ASP A 30 -16.51 1.32 10.19
C ASP A 30 -15.72 2.29 9.30
N LYS A 31 -16.17 3.54 9.20
CA LYS A 31 -15.48 4.60 8.44
C LYS A 31 -14.05 4.88 8.92
N LYS A 32 -13.70 4.43 10.13
CA LYS A 32 -12.34 4.53 10.66
C LYS A 32 -11.44 3.37 10.23
N CYS A 33 -11.96 2.32 9.62
CA CYS A 33 -11.18 1.25 9.03
C CYS A 33 -10.95 1.55 7.54
N VAL A 34 -9.72 1.91 7.19
CA VAL A 34 -9.36 2.34 5.82
C VAL A 34 -9.01 1.20 4.88
N GLY A 35 -8.85 -0.02 5.39
CA GLY A 35 -8.53 -1.15 4.55
C GLY A 35 -7.96 -2.35 5.31
N ILE A 36 -7.40 -3.26 4.55
CA ILE A 36 -6.83 -4.54 4.99
C ILE A 36 -5.32 -4.44 4.99
N LYS A 37 -4.66 -4.93 6.05
CA LYS A 37 -3.21 -5.14 6.08
C LYS A 37 -2.90 -6.63 5.98
N ILE A 38 -1.97 -6.98 5.08
CA ILE A 38 -1.41 -8.33 5.00
C ILE A 38 0.11 -8.30 5.12
N HIS A 39 0.67 -9.32 5.77
CA HIS A 39 2.11 -9.46 5.97
C HIS A 39 2.53 -10.94 5.83
N PRO A 40 2.77 -11.42 4.60
CA PRO A 40 3.07 -12.81 4.31
C PRO A 40 4.21 -13.39 5.18
N TYR A 41 5.31 -12.66 5.29
CA TYR A 41 6.47 -13.09 6.08
C TYR A 41 6.11 -13.31 7.57
N CYS A 42 5.43 -12.36 8.21
CA CYS A 42 5.04 -12.47 9.63
C CYS A 42 4.05 -13.61 9.88
N HIS A 43 3.12 -13.82 8.96
CA HIS A 43 2.08 -14.84 9.10
C HIS A 43 2.41 -16.16 8.39
N LYS A 44 3.66 -16.30 7.88
CA LYS A 44 4.22 -17.55 7.30
C LYS A 44 3.33 -18.15 6.20
N TYR A 45 3.02 -17.36 5.18
CA TYR A 45 2.33 -17.81 3.97
C TYR A 45 2.90 -17.10 2.74
N SER A 46 2.62 -17.60 1.54
CA SER A 46 2.94 -16.92 0.30
C SER A 46 1.70 -16.25 -0.32
N ILE A 47 1.93 -15.15 -1.03
CA ILE A 47 0.86 -14.49 -1.81
C ILE A 47 0.41 -15.41 -2.94
N GLU A 48 1.34 -16.18 -3.51
CA GLU A 48 1.03 -17.12 -4.58
C GLU A 48 0.00 -18.17 -4.15
N GLU A 49 0.13 -18.70 -2.94
CA GLU A 49 -0.75 -19.75 -2.41
C GLU A 49 -2.11 -19.21 -1.93
N TYR A 50 -2.11 -18.05 -1.27
CA TYR A 50 -3.32 -17.53 -0.60
C TYR A 50 -3.92 -16.30 -1.29
N GLY A 51 -3.34 -15.86 -2.40
CA GLY A 51 -3.76 -14.60 -3.05
C GLY A 51 -5.20 -14.62 -3.51
N ASP A 52 -5.68 -15.70 -4.13
CA ASP A 52 -7.06 -15.80 -4.56
C ASP A 52 -8.05 -15.63 -3.40
N LYS A 53 -7.77 -16.26 -2.25
CA LYS A 53 -8.60 -16.14 -1.06
C LYS A 53 -8.64 -14.71 -0.52
N ILE A 54 -7.47 -14.05 -0.45
CA ILE A 54 -7.34 -12.70 0.09
C ILE A 54 -7.95 -11.68 -0.87
N PHE A 55 -7.59 -11.74 -2.15
CA PHE A 55 -7.93 -10.67 -3.10
C PHE A 55 -9.34 -10.80 -3.68
N SER A 56 -9.93 -12.01 -3.74
CA SER A 56 -11.36 -12.15 -4.00
C SER A 56 -12.20 -11.53 -2.88
N PHE A 57 -11.80 -11.72 -1.62
CA PHE A 57 -12.43 -11.05 -0.49
C PHE A 57 -12.26 -9.52 -0.59
N ALA A 58 -11.06 -9.04 -0.85
CA ALA A 58 -10.79 -7.61 -1.02
C ALA A 58 -11.62 -7.00 -2.15
N GLN A 59 -11.73 -7.68 -3.29
CA GLN A 59 -12.55 -7.25 -4.43
C GLN A 59 -14.03 -7.18 -4.08
N LYS A 60 -14.58 -8.19 -3.39
CA LYS A 60 -15.98 -8.22 -2.93
C LYS A 60 -16.31 -6.97 -2.11
N HIS A 61 -15.39 -6.52 -1.28
CA HIS A 61 -15.55 -5.34 -0.41
C HIS A 61 -15.01 -4.04 -1.01
N ARG A 62 -14.46 -4.06 -2.24
CA ARG A 62 -13.76 -2.92 -2.85
C ARG A 62 -12.71 -2.33 -1.91
N ALA A 63 -12.03 -3.19 -1.18
CA ALA A 63 -11.11 -2.81 -0.12
C ALA A 63 -9.75 -2.38 -0.67
N ILE A 64 -9.10 -1.51 0.08
CA ILE A 64 -7.69 -1.20 -0.10
C ILE A 64 -6.89 -2.24 0.69
N VAL A 65 -5.88 -2.83 0.07
CA VAL A 65 -5.00 -3.83 0.70
C VAL A 65 -3.59 -3.30 0.77
N GLN A 66 -3.10 -3.02 1.97
CA GLN A 66 -1.69 -2.71 2.18
C GLN A 66 -0.91 -4.01 2.39
N ILE A 67 0.13 -4.20 1.59
CA ILE A 67 0.86 -5.45 1.47
C ILE A 67 2.33 -5.23 1.80
N HIS A 68 2.90 -6.06 2.68
CA HIS A 68 4.36 -6.22 2.75
C HIS A 68 4.76 -7.28 1.70
N PRO A 69 5.23 -6.88 0.51
CA PRO A 69 5.33 -7.81 -0.62
C PRO A 69 6.51 -8.78 -0.52
N GLY A 70 7.56 -8.40 0.22
CA GLY A 70 8.78 -9.19 0.24
C GLY A 70 9.36 -9.36 -1.18
N LYS A 71 9.49 -10.60 -1.62
CA LYS A 71 9.96 -10.95 -2.97
C LYS A 71 8.83 -11.20 -3.98
N GLU A 72 7.56 -11.13 -3.55
CA GLU A 72 6.39 -11.55 -4.35
C GLU A 72 5.70 -10.38 -5.08
N VAL A 73 6.47 -9.38 -5.54
CA VAL A 73 5.94 -8.20 -6.23
C VAL A 73 5.18 -8.56 -7.52
N ASP A 74 5.71 -9.52 -8.29
CA ASP A 74 5.08 -9.94 -9.55
C ASP A 74 3.74 -10.64 -9.32
N SER A 75 3.61 -11.42 -8.25
CA SER A 75 2.33 -12.03 -7.86
C SER A 75 1.29 -10.97 -7.55
N ILE A 76 1.67 -9.84 -6.92
CA ILE A 76 0.76 -8.73 -6.66
C ILE A 76 0.19 -8.16 -7.97
N VAL A 77 1.02 -7.96 -8.99
CA VAL A 77 0.57 -7.46 -10.30
C VAL A 77 -0.44 -8.42 -10.93
N ARG A 78 -0.14 -9.72 -10.89
CA ARG A 78 -1.04 -10.75 -11.41
C ARG A 78 -2.42 -10.68 -10.74
N PHE A 79 -2.44 -10.61 -9.41
CA PHE A 79 -3.67 -10.49 -8.64
C PHE A 79 -4.39 -9.15 -8.83
N ALA A 80 -3.65 -8.04 -8.94
CA ALA A 80 -4.24 -6.74 -9.22
C ALA A 80 -4.96 -6.69 -10.58
N ASN A 81 -4.45 -7.43 -11.55
CA ASN A 81 -5.08 -7.58 -12.85
C ASN A 81 -6.27 -8.57 -12.84
N ALA A 82 -6.25 -9.58 -11.96
CA ALA A 82 -7.34 -10.54 -11.79
C ALA A 82 -8.51 -9.99 -10.94
N TYR A 83 -8.19 -9.13 -9.97
CA TYR A 83 -9.14 -8.55 -9.02
C TYR A 83 -9.14 -7.01 -9.08
N PRO A 84 -9.63 -6.40 -10.18
CA PRO A 84 -9.45 -4.97 -10.47
C PRO A 84 -10.24 -4.03 -9.55
N ASN A 85 -11.26 -4.52 -8.85
CA ASN A 85 -12.07 -3.69 -7.94
C ASN A 85 -11.44 -3.52 -6.54
N ALA A 86 -10.33 -4.21 -6.24
CA ALA A 86 -9.50 -3.96 -5.07
C ALA A 86 -8.37 -2.97 -5.43
N THR A 87 -7.86 -2.27 -4.43
CA THR A 87 -6.68 -1.41 -4.57
C THR A 87 -5.53 -1.98 -3.75
N TYR A 88 -4.32 -1.92 -4.29
CA TYR A 88 -3.14 -2.57 -3.75
C TYR A 88 -2.09 -1.52 -3.42
N ILE A 89 -1.66 -1.45 -2.17
CA ILE A 89 -0.53 -0.60 -1.74
C ILE A 89 0.62 -1.52 -1.35
N MET A 90 1.67 -1.52 -2.15
CA MET A 90 2.92 -2.20 -1.81
C MET A 90 3.71 -1.36 -0.82
N ALA A 91 3.91 -1.86 0.39
CA ALA A 91 4.72 -1.18 1.38
C ALA A 91 6.20 -1.13 0.95
N HIS A 92 6.87 -0.02 1.27
CA HIS A 92 8.32 0.13 1.13
C HIS A 92 8.83 0.19 -0.31
N LEU A 93 8.53 1.20 -1.07
CA LEU A 93 9.01 1.44 -2.44
C LEU A 93 10.47 0.96 -2.64
N GLY A 94 10.63 -0.34 -2.94
CA GLY A 94 11.90 -1.07 -2.80
C GLY A 94 12.82 -0.97 -4.00
N GLY A 95 12.37 -0.41 -5.12
CA GLY A 95 13.18 -0.26 -6.32
C GLY A 95 12.43 -0.49 -7.62
N GLU A 96 13.16 -0.84 -8.67
CA GLU A 96 12.64 -0.93 -10.03
C GLU A 96 11.50 -1.95 -10.20
N ASN A 97 11.55 -3.07 -9.51
CA ASN A 97 10.49 -4.07 -9.54
C ASN A 97 9.14 -3.51 -9.05
N TYR A 98 9.15 -2.63 -8.05
CA TYR A 98 7.94 -1.93 -7.59
C TYR A 98 7.40 -0.96 -8.64
N ILE A 99 8.28 -0.21 -9.26
CA ILE A 99 7.96 0.74 -10.33
C ILE A 99 7.35 -0.01 -11.51
N ASN A 100 7.98 -1.11 -11.92
CA ASN A 100 7.47 -1.96 -12.99
C ASN A 100 6.12 -2.60 -12.66
N ALA A 101 5.91 -3.00 -11.39
CA ALA A 101 4.62 -3.49 -10.93
C ALA A 101 3.51 -2.44 -11.09
N ILE A 102 3.79 -1.19 -10.70
CA ILE A 102 2.84 -0.09 -10.86
C ILE A 102 2.55 0.20 -12.35
N LYS A 103 3.58 0.15 -13.22
CA LYS A 103 3.42 0.32 -14.68
C LYS A 103 2.57 -0.79 -15.30
N ASN A 104 2.77 -2.03 -14.88
CA ASN A 104 2.13 -3.22 -15.47
C ASN A 104 0.72 -3.50 -14.91
N ALA A 105 0.28 -2.75 -13.91
CA ALA A 105 -1.08 -2.83 -13.39
C ALA A 105 -2.06 -2.19 -14.38
N LYS A 106 -2.81 -3.03 -15.10
CA LYS A 106 -3.70 -2.62 -16.21
C LYS A 106 -4.79 -1.63 -15.80
N TYR A 107 -5.23 -1.67 -14.56
CA TYR A 107 -6.34 -0.86 -14.05
C TYR A 107 -5.88 0.33 -13.20
N GLY A 108 -4.56 0.58 -13.10
CA GLY A 108 -4.00 1.68 -12.31
C GLY A 108 -4.27 1.57 -10.81
N ASN A 109 -4.58 0.38 -10.31
CA ASN A 109 -5.00 0.10 -8.94
C ASN A 109 -3.86 -0.36 -8.02
N VAL A 110 -2.60 -0.25 -8.47
CA VAL A 110 -1.39 -0.55 -7.68
C VAL A 110 -0.65 0.74 -7.34
N TYR A 111 -0.35 0.88 -6.07
CA TYR A 111 0.36 2.00 -5.43
C TYR A 111 1.56 1.47 -4.67
N SER A 112 2.44 2.37 -4.24
CA SER A 112 3.47 2.05 -3.23
C SER A 112 3.60 3.17 -2.22
N ASP A 113 4.04 2.86 -1.02
CA ASP A 113 4.39 3.87 -0.03
C ASP A 113 5.92 4.00 0.17
N THR A 114 6.33 5.12 0.73
CA THR A 114 7.76 5.45 0.96
C THR A 114 8.27 4.97 2.32
N SER A 115 7.55 4.10 3.01
CA SER A 115 7.90 3.66 4.36
C SER A 115 9.08 2.67 4.40
N GLY A 116 9.60 2.44 5.59
CA GLY A 116 10.56 1.37 5.89
C GLY A 116 11.96 1.55 5.31
N MET A 117 12.85 0.62 5.67
CA MET A 117 14.27 0.66 5.25
C MET A 117 14.46 0.34 3.76
N ALA A 118 13.61 -0.49 3.16
CA ALA A 118 13.77 -0.88 1.75
C ALA A 118 13.63 0.33 0.81
N SER A 119 12.90 1.36 1.22
CA SER A 119 12.73 2.59 0.46
C SER A 119 13.85 3.62 0.70
N MET A 120 14.78 3.38 1.66
CA MET A 120 15.88 4.31 1.98
C MET A 120 17.08 4.16 1.02
N LYS A 121 16.80 4.32 -0.26
CA LYS A 121 17.81 4.30 -1.34
C LYS A 121 17.98 5.71 -1.90
N ASN A 122 19.20 6.06 -2.27
CA ASN A 122 19.48 7.34 -2.92
C ASN A 122 18.64 7.48 -4.21
N MET A 123 18.03 8.63 -4.39
CA MET A 123 17.29 9.01 -5.60
C MET A 123 16.12 8.09 -5.96
N ILE A 124 15.65 7.22 -5.05
CA ILE A 124 14.56 6.28 -5.38
C ILE A 124 13.22 7.01 -5.60
N VAL A 125 12.98 8.09 -4.88
CA VAL A 125 11.75 8.88 -5.01
C VAL A 125 11.77 9.62 -6.36
N GLU A 126 12.87 10.29 -6.66
CA GLU A 126 13.09 11.01 -7.94
C GLU A 126 12.97 10.05 -9.12
N TYR A 127 13.61 8.89 -9.02
CA TYR A 127 13.53 7.85 -10.05
C TYR A 127 12.09 7.35 -10.22
N ALA A 128 11.40 7.05 -9.14
CA ALA A 128 10.01 6.60 -9.22
C ALA A 128 9.11 7.67 -9.86
N VAL A 129 9.21 8.93 -9.42
CA VAL A 129 8.43 10.04 -9.99
C VAL A 129 8.72 10.21 -11.48
N SER A 130 9.99 10.12 -11.90
CA SER A 130 10.37 10.22 -13.32
C SER A 130 9.77 9.09 -14.18
N GLN A 131 9.51 7.92 -13.57
CA GLN A 131 9.06 6.74 -14.28
C GLN A 131 7.54 6.55 -14.30
N ILE A 132 6.84 6.94 -13.22
CA ILE A 132 5.41 6.65 -13.02
C ILE A 132 4.60 7.87 -12.58
N GLY A 133 5.21 9.05 -12.48
CA GLY A 133 4.59 10.21 -11.83
C GLY A 133 4.46 10.03 -10.33
N SER A 134 3.91 11.02 -9.65
CA SER A 134 3.74 10.99 -8.19
C SER A 134 2.40 10.43 -7.71
N GLU A 135 1.41 10.29 -8.59
CA GLU A 135 -0.01 10.07 -8.24
C GLU A 135 -0.28 8.69 -7.59
N ARG A 136 0.66 7.75 -7.73
CA ARG A 136 0.55 6.41 -7.14
C ARG A 136 1.61 6.12 -6.08
N ILE A 137 2.24 7.18 -5.54
CA ILE A 137 3.21 7.11 -4.44
C ILE A 137 2.58 7.76 -3.21
N LEU A 138 2.62 7.06 -2.07
CA LEU A 138 2.05 7.50 -0.80
C LEU A 138 3.17 7.73 0.22
N PHE A 139 3.00 8.72 1.10
CA PHE A 139 3.91 8.89 2.22
C PHE A 139 3.63 7.85 3.30
N GLY A 140 4.67 7.20 3.79
CA GLY A 140 4.62 6.27 4.91
C GLY A 140 5.90 6.32 5.74
N THR A 141 5.81 5.97 7.01
CA THR A 141 6.97 5.97 7.93
C THR A 141 7.34 4.57 8.43
N ASP A 142 6.35 3.67 8.54
CA ASP A 142 6.51 2.41 9.26
C ASP A 142 6.94 2.66 10.71
N THR A 143 7.70 1.76 11.31
CA THR A 143 8.25 1.90 12.66
C THR A 143 9.53 2.74 12.73
N TYR A 144 9.98 3.26 11.60
CA TYR A 144 11.22 4.04 11.49
C TYR A 144 10.98 5.54 11.70
N SER A 145 12.08 6.30 11.84
CA SER A 145 12.04 7.74 12.13
C SER A 145 11.17 8.50 11.12
N ALA A 146 10.09 9.07 11.61
CA ALA A 146 9.19 9.90 10.80
C ALA A 146 9.93 11.14 10.22
N ALA A 147 10.85 11.73 10.98
CA ALA A 147 11.64 12.87 10.55
C ALA A 147 12.54 12.52 9.35
N SER A 148 13.22 11.38 9.39
CA SER A 148 14.05 10.90 8.28
C SER A 148 13.22 10.60 7.04
N GLN A 149 12.10 9.89 7.20
CA GLN A 149 11.21 9.57 6.08
C GLN A 149 10.60 10.83 5.45
N ARG A 150 10.20 11.80 6.27
CA ARG A 150 9.71 13.09 5.78
C ARG A 150 10.79 13.86 5.04
N GLY A 151 11.99 13.98 5.62
CA GLY A 151 13.11 14.74 5.03
C GLY A 151 13.48 14.25 3.64
N ARG A 152 13.41 12.95 3.40
CA ARG A 152 13.67 12.37 2.07
C ARG A 152 12.73 12.89 0.97
N ILE A 153 11.45 13.08 1.29
CA ILE A 153 10.49 13.64 0.33
C ILE A 153 10.63 15.17 0.25
N GLU A 154 10.79 15.83 1.41
CA GLU A 154 10.91 17.29 1.49
C GLU A 154 12.10 17.80 0.66
N PHE A 155 13.24 17.11 0.70
CA PHE A 155 14.46 17.49 0.01
C PHE A 155 14.69 16.72 -1.31
N ALA A 156 13.75 15.89 -1.75
CA ALA A 156 13.82 15.24 -3.05
C ALA A 156 13.82 16.28 -4.20
N ILE A 157 14.57 15.99 -5.26
CA ILE A 157 14.65 16.82 -6.46
C ILE A 157 13.47 16.51 -7.39
N ILE A 158 12.28 16.85 -6.93
CA ILE A 158 11.00 16.73 -7.64
C ILE A 158 10.20 18.03 -7.49
N SER A 159 9.14 18.20 -8.26
CA SER A 159 8.32 19.39 -8.17
C SER A 159 7.61 19.51 -6.81
N GLN A 160 7.22 20.75 -6.44
CA GLN A 160 6.45 20.98 -5.22
C GLN A 160 5.09 20.24 -5.27
N GLN A 161 4.47 20.20 -6.44
CA GLN A 161 3.23 19.46 -6.65
C GLN A 161 3.40 17.95 -6.41
N ASP A 162 4.52 17.36 -6.84
CA ASP A 162 4.80 15.94 -6.58
C ASP A 162 4.96 15.66 -5.09
N LYS A 163 5.64 16.56 -4.35
CA LYS A 163 5.76 16.45 -2.88
C LYS A 163 4.39 16.47 -2.20
N GLU A 164 3.53 17.40 -2.59
CA GLU A 164 2.17 17.53 -2.05
C GLU A 164 1.29 16.32 -2.39
N ASN A 165 1.42 15.78 -3.60
CA ASN A 165 0.76 14.55 -3.99
C ASN A 165 1.16 13.40 -3.08
N ILE A 166 2.47 13.19 -2.89
CA ILE A 166 3.01 12.10 -2.06
C ILE A 166 2.61 12.29 -0.60
N PHE A 167 2.73 13.50 -0.03
CA PHE A 167 2.44 13.76 1.37
C PHE A 167 0.95 13.74 1.71
N LEU A 168 0.08 14.14 0.79
CA LEU A 168 -1.30 14.47 1.16
C LEU A 168 -2.34 14.04 0.14
N HIS A 169 -2.24 14.52 -1.11
CA HIS A 169 -3.36 14.46 -2.05
C HIS A 169 -3.72 13.03 -2.43
N ASN A 170 -2.72 12.18 -2.66
CA ASN A 170 -2.94 10.79 -3.01
C ASN A 170 -3.65 10.02 -1.89
N ALA A 171 -3.22 10.20 -0.64
CA ALA A 171 -3.86 9.56 0.51
C ALA A 171 -5.30 10.06 0.68
N LYS A 172 -5.55 11.38 0.60
CA LYS A 172 -6.90 11.94 0.67
C LYS A 172 -7.82 11.38 -0.41
N LYS A 173 -7.35 11.33 -1.65
CA LYS A 173 -8.11 10.79 -2.78
C LYS A 173 -8.40 9.30 -2.59
N LEU A 174 -7.39 8.53 -2.21
CA LEU A 174 -7.49 7.07 -2.09
C LEU A 174 -8.40 6.64 -0.94
N PHE A 175 -8.25 7.27 0.23
CA PHE A 175 -9.02 6.95 1.43
C PHE A 175 -10.31 7.75 1.59
N LYS A 176 -10.61 8.68 0.65
CA LYS A 176 -11.80 9.56 0.68
C LYS A 176 -11.91 10.38 1.98
N LEU A 177 -10.78 10.99 2.37
CA LEU A 177 -10.63 11.80 3.59
C LEU A 177 -10.89 13.29 3.32
#